data_36f8db33154aea7a2100f5765ca4c5f5
#
_entry.id   36f8db33154aea7a2100f5765ca4c5f5
#
_cell.length_a   1.000
_cell.length_b   1.000
_cell.length_c   1.000
_cell.angle_alpha   90.00
_cell.angle_beta   90.00
_cell.angle_gamma   90.00
#
_symmetry.space_group_name_H-M   'P 1'
#
loop_
_entity.id
_entity.type
_entity.pdbx_description
1 polymer ?
#
loop_
_entity_poly.entity_id
_entity_poly.type
_entity_poly.pdbx_seq_one_letter_code
_entity_poly.pdbx_strand_id
1 'polypeptide(L)'
;MGASMVALRVSEWKRHGLDRLYVNASDGKAVAWFDRRTGHIEIVDERLRPQILEALTPYMIRSAASASGAASTLRTPPPSDYDLASRRPGQALRDKIRADCPSLIQRSLAWALRRPENASWRTGLRGELIVSRELTRLRRHGWRALHSIPLSPTWDIDHLLIGPGGVFSINTKHHRDKTVWVGDHVARINHGEGRPYPRSSRREAAVVKKVLDRECRFAVEVNPVLVFVKPAKLTVQPSLRDVRAIENRQLATLSPLTGVLSPEQVDAVYAVARDQRSWTGAV
;
A
#
# COMPACT_ATOMS: atom_id res chain seq x y z
N MET A 1 -0.21 2.81 49.69
CA MET A 1 -0.46 4.10 49.01
C MET A 1 -1.45 3.79 47.87
N GLY A 2 -2.72 4.15 48.07
CA GLY A 2 -3.79 3.87 47.09
C GLY A 2 -3.61 4.73 45.83
N ALA A 3 -3.52 4.11 44.69
CA ALA A 3 -3.61 4.82 43.42
C ALA A 3 -5.00 5.44 43.31
N SER A 4 -5.07 6.78 43.31
CA SER A 4 -6.30 7.53 43.07
C SER A 4 -6.82 7.15 41.70
N MET A 5 -7.92 6.41 41.62
CA MET A 5 -8.57 6.10 40.35
C MET A 5 -9.10 7.41 39.75
N VAL A 6 -8.48 7.87 38.70
CA VAL A 6 -8.98 9.00 37.91
C VAL A 6 -10.20 8.50 37.14
N ALA A 7 -11.37 9.07 37.40
CA ALA A 7 -12.58 8.73 36.67
C ALA A 7 -12.47 9.23 35.24
N LEU A 8 -12.38 8.30 34.27
CA LEU A 8 -12.36 8.60 32.85
C LEU A 8 -13.74 8.49 32.23
N ARG A 9 -14.12 9.41 31.37
CA ARG A 9 -15.39 9.42 30.63
C ARG A 9 -15.16 9.30 29.14
N VAL A 10 -15.80 8.33 28.50
CA VAL A 10 -15.77 8.16 27.06
C VAL A 10 -16.94 8.92 26.44
N SER A 11 -16.66 9.75 25.43
CA SER A 11 -17.65 10.49 24.64
C SER A 11 -17.50 10.19 23.16
N GLU A 12 -18.63 10.08 22.46
CA GLU A 12 -18.67 9.81 21.01
C GLU A 12 -18.69 11.13 20.23
N TRP A 13 -17.92 11.17 19.15
CA TRP A 13 -17.93 12.29 18.22
C TRP A 13 -17.95 11.78 16.79
N LYS A 14 -19.03 12.12 16.05
CA LYS A 14 -19.25 11.69 14.68
C LYS A 14 -19.64 12.90 13.82
N ARG A 15 -18.67 13.44 13.06
CA ARG A 15 -18.88 14.55 12.11
C ARG A 15 -17.86 14.49 10.97
N HIS A 16 -18.24 15.01 9.80
CA HIS A 16 -17.38 15.13 8.63
C HIS A 16 -16.64 13.84 8.22
N GLY A 17 -17.32 12.69 8.35
CA GLY A 17 -16.73 11.39 8.00
C GLY A 17 -15.76 10.81 9.03
N LEU A 18 -15.56 11.46 10.18
CA LEU A 18 -14.82 10.94 11.32
C LEU A 18 -15.77 10.30 12.33
N ASP A 19 -15.39 9.14 12.90
CA ASP A 19 -16.11 8.44 13.97
C ASP A 19 -15.12 8.14 15.09
N ARG A 20 -15.08 9.04 16.10
CA ARG A 20 -14.08 9.00 17.16
C ARG A 20 -14.71 8.89 18.54
N LEU A 21 -14.04 8.18 19.43
CA LEU A 21 -14.25 8.20 20.86
C LEU A 21 -13.18 9.04 21.53
N TYR A 22 -13.57 9.99 22.32
CA TYR A 22 -12.66 10.76 23.16
C TYR A 22 -12.74 10.24 24.59
N VAL A 23 -11.59 9.97 25.19
CA VAL A 23 -11.46 9.66 26.61
C VAL A 23 -11.09 10.95 27.33
N ASN A 24 -11.97 11.42 28.19
CA ASN A 24 -11.78 12.67 28.91
C ASN A 24 -11.55 12.39 30.42
N ALA A 25 -10.62 13.12 31.01
CA ALA A 25 -10.42 13.14 32.44
C ALA A 25 -11.55 13.92 33.13
N SER A 26 -11.60 13.86 34.46
CA SER A 26 -12.62 14.53 35.30
C SER A 26 -12.66 16.05 35.13
N ASP A 27 -11.54 16.65 34.67
CA ASP A 27 -11.43 18.08 34.36
C ASP A 27 -11.93 18.43 32.95
N GLY A 28 -12.46 17.46 32.21
CA GLY A 28 -12.99 17.60 30.85
C GLY A 28 -11.95 17.60 29.73
N LYS A 29 -10.66 17.48 30.05
CA LYS A 29 -9.62 17.42 29.03
C LYS A 29 -9.55 16.03 28.40
N ALA A 30 -9.41 15.99 27.06
CA ALA A 30 -9.18 14.75 26.35
C ALA A 30 -7.77 14.21 26.63
N VAL A 31 -7.68 13.02 27.21
CA VAL A 31 -6.43 12.31 27.52
C VAL A 31 -6.10 11.23 26.50
N ALA A 32 -7.08 10.85 25.68
CA ALA A 32 -6.89 9.97 24.50
C ALA A 32 -8.06 10.10 23.53
N TRP A 33 -7.86 9.61 22.32
CA TRP A 33 -8.95 9.37 21.38
C TRP A 33 -8.75 8.08 20.61
N PHE A 34 -9.84 7.44 20.23
CA PHE A 34 -9.88 6.21 19.43
C PHE A 34 -10.72 6.44 18.19
N ASP A 35 -10.15 6.22 17.02
CA ASP A 35 -10.87 6.28 15.76
C ASP A 35 -11.47 4.89 15.47
N ARG A 36 -12.80 4.79 15.52
CA ARG A 36 -13.52 3.52 15.31
C ARG A 36 -13.37 2.97 13.89
N ARG A 37 -13.07 3.82 12.93
CA ARG A 37 -12.97 3.45 11.53
C ARG A 37 -11.60 2.88 11.19
N THR A 38 -10.54 3.44 11.78
CA THR A 38 -9.17 3.03 11.53
C THR A 38 -8.60 2.11 12.62
N GLY A 39 -9.25 2.02 13.78
CA GLY A 39 -8.73 1.33 14.95
C GLY A 39 -7.55 2.04 15.63
N HIS A 40 -7.22 3.25 15.19
CA HIS A 40 -6.11 4.02 15.74
C HIS A 40 -6.45 4.59 17.11
N ILE A 41 -5.52 4.43 18.06
CA ILE A 41 -5.58 5.02 19.39
C ILE A 41 -4.45 6.03 19.52
N GLU A 42 -4.79 7.26 19.87
CA GLU A 42 -3.86 8.30 20.26
C GLU A 42 -3.95 8.53 21.76
N ILE A 43 -2.87 8.35 22.48
CA ILE A 43 -2.80 8.57 23.93
C ILE A 43 -2.04 9.87 24.17
N VAL A 44 -2.73 10.85 24.76
CA VAL A 44 -2.18 12.17 25.08
C VAL A 44 -1.47 12.15 26.45
N ASP A 45 -2.03 11.43 27.44
CA ASP A 45 -1.39 11.23 28.75
C ASP A 45 -1.01 9.76 28.96
N GLU A 46 0.26 9.45 28.71
CA GLU A 46 0.83 8.10 28.84
C GLU A 46 0.74 7.54 30.26
N ARG A 47 0.65 8.37 31.29
CA ARG A 47 0.51 7.93 32.69
C ARG A 47 -0.82 7.24 32.95
N LEU A 48 -1.85 7.58 32.16
CA LEU A 48 -3.20 7.02 32.25
C LEU A 48 -3.43 5.88 31.25
N ARG A 49 -2.40 5.42 30.52
CA ARG A 49 -2.51 4.38 29.49
C ARG A 49 -3.32 3.14 29.92
N PRO A 50 -3.05 2.51 31.10
CA PRO A 50 -3.81 1.32 31.51
C PRO A 50 -5.32 1.62 31.68
N GLN A 51 -5.67 2.72 32.31
CA GLN A 51 -7.07 3.12 32.56
C GLN A 51 -7.77 3.54 31.25
N ILE A 52 -7.05 4.19 30.33
CA ILE A 52 -7.54 4.56 28.99
C ILE A 52 -7.88 3.30 28.19
N LEU A 53 -6.98 2.31 28.16
CA LEU A 53 -7.23 1.05 27.46
C LEU A 53 -8.39 0.28 28.08
N GLU A 54 -8.51 0.25 29.41
CA GLU A 54 -9.65 -0.36 30.12
C GLU A 54 -10.96 0.34 29.76
N ALA A 55 -10.99 1.68 29.76
CA ALA A 55 -12.18 2.47 29.39
C ALA A 55 -12.60 2.27 27.92
N LEU A 56 -11.65 2.04 27.01
CA LEU A 56 -11.89 1.81 25.58
C LEU A 56 -12.24 0.35 25.25
N THR A 57 -11.88 -0.61 26.12
CA THR A 57 -12.07 -2.06 25.89
C THR A 57 -13.51 -2.43 25.46
N PRO A 58 -14.60 -1.94 26.11
CA PRO A 58 -15.97 -2.29 25.68
C PRO A 58 -16.31 -1.81 24.27
N TYR A 59 -15.69 -0.71 23.83
CA TYR A 59 -15.94 -0.13 22.52
C TYR A 59 -15.08 -0.79 21.45
N MET A 60 -13.88 -1.24 21.80
CA MET A 60 -12.99 -2.01 20.92
C MET A 60 -13.57 -3.40 20.64
N ILE A 61 -14.11 -4.07 21.66
CA ILE A 61 -14.79 -5.37 21.50
C ILE A 61 -16.05 -5.24 20.66
N ARG A 62 -16.84 -4.17 20.82
CA ARG A 62 -18.01 -3.90 19.96
C ARG A 62 -17.61 -3.60 18.51
N SER A 63 -16.53 -2.84 18.32
CA SER A 63 -15.98 -2.58 16.96
C SER A 63 -15.46 -3.87 16.33
N ALA A 64 -14.79 -4.73 17.09
CA ALA A 64 -14.38 -6.06 16.67
C ALA A 64 -15.57 -7.00 16.42
N ALA A 65 -16.61 -6.96 17.26
CA ALA A 65 -17.80 -7.78 17.09
C ALA A 65 -18.67 -7.34 15.90
N SER A 66 -18.78 -6.04 15.62
CA SER A 66 -19.43 -5.54 14.40
C SER A 66 -18.59 -5.82 13.14
N ALA A 67 -17.28 -5.93 13.26
CA ALA A 67 -16.40 -6.43 12.20
C ALA A 67 -16.46 -7.98 12.08
N SER A 68 -16.67 -8.70 13.21
CA SER A 68 -16.79 -10.17 13.26
C SER A 68 -18.19 -10.68 12.88
N GLY A 69 -19.24 -9.86 12.99
CA GLY A 69 -20.60 -10.20 12.53
C GLY A 69 -20.74 -10.23 11.00
N ALA A 70 -19.77 -9.70 10.27
CA ALA A 70 -19.55 -10.02 8.87
C ALA A 70 -18.63 -11.24 8.83
N ALA A 71 -19.17 -12.45 9.07
CA ALA A 71 -18.47 -13.70 8.86
C ALA A 71 -17.66 -13.57 7.59
N SER A 72 -16.34 -13.63 7.72
CA SER A 72 -15.40 -13.77 6.62
C SER A 72 -15.79 -15.05 5.89
N THR A 73 -16.67 -14.95 4.91
CA THR A 73 -16.67 -15.92 3.85
C THR A 73 -15.33 -15.73 3.17
N LEU A 74 -14.34 -16.51 3.61
CA LEU A 74 -13.06 -16.64 2.94
C LEU A 74 -13.41 -16.83 1.46
N ARG A 75 -13.22 -15.80 0.66
CA ARG A 75 -13.42 -15.93 -0.80
C ARG A 75 -12.53 -17.08 -1.24
N THR A 76 -13.15 -18.10 -1.81
CA THR A 76 -12.41 -19.20 -2.43
C THR A 76 -11.39 -18.58 -3.40
N PRO A 77 -10.14 -19.07 -3.42
CA PRO A 77 -9.16 -18.59 -4.40
C PRO A 77 -9.78 -18.59 -5.80
N PRO A 78 -9.54 -17.57 -6.61
CA PRO A 78 -10.06 -17.52 -7.97
C PRO A 78 -9.50 -18.71 -8.79
N PRO A 79 -10.21 -19.15 -9.85
CA PRO A 79 -9.65 -20.09 -10.80
C PRO A 79 -8.26 -19.66 -11.28
N SER A 80 -7.38 -20.60 -11.61
CA SER A 80 -5.98 -20.36 -11.98
C SER A 80 -5.80 -19.24 -13.02
N ASP A 81 -6.72 -19.17 -14.00
CA ASP A 81 -6.69 -18.22 -15.11
C ASP A 81 -6.96 -16.78 -14.69
N TYR A 82 -7.60 -16.59 -13.54
CA TYR A 82 -7.91 -15.27 -12.97
C TYR A 82 -7.08 -14.94 -11.73
N ASP A 83 -6.15 -15.83 -11.33
CA ASP A 83 -5.36 -15.64 -10.11
C ASP A 83 -4.10 -14.82 -10.36
N LEU A 84 -4.16 -13.53 -10.00
CA LEU A 84 -3.03 -12.61 -10.11
C LEU A 84 -1.87 -12.95 -9.16
N ALA A 85 -2.08 -13.81 -8.14
CA ALA A 85 -1.01 -14.26 -7.26
C ALA A 85 0.05 -15.09 -7.99
N SER A 86 -0.30 -15.67 -9.13
CA SER A 86 0.62 -16.41 -10.01
C SER A 86 1.50 -15.51 -10.88
N ARG A 87 1.14 -14.21 -11.03
CA ARG A 87 1.88 -13.27 -11.88
C ARG A 87 3.24 -12.94 -11.31
N ARG A 88 4.22 -12.88 -12.20
CA ARG A 88 5.61 -12.56 -11.83
C ARG A 88 5.86 -11.06 -11.92
N PRO A 89 6.81 -10.53 -11.14
CA PRO A 89 7.27 -9.14 -11.30
C PRO A 89 7.69 -8.88 -12.74
N GLY A 90 7.24 -7.77 -13.31
CA GLY A 90 7.50 -7.42 -14.70
C GLY A 90 6.79 -8.31 -15.73
N GLN A 91 5.70 -8.96 -15.35
CA GLN A 91 4.94 -9.83 -16.28
C GLN A 91 4.41 -9.04 -17.47
N ALA A 92 3.85 -7.84 -17.22
CA ALA A 92 3.35 -6.98 -18.29
C ALA A 92 4.46 -6.58 -19.29
N LEU A 93 5.65 -6.26 -18.79
CA LEU A 93 6.81 -6.00 -19.63
C LEU A 93 7.26 -7.24 -20.44
N ARG A 94 7.20 -8.42 -19.81
CA ARG A 94 7.51 -9.69 -20.49
C ARG A 94 6.50 -10.03 -21.56
N ASP A 95 5.21 -9.80 -21.28
CA ASP A 95 4.12 -10.07 -22.21
C ASP A 95 4.24 -9.13 -23.43
N LYS A 96 4.59 -7.86 -23.20
CA LYS A 96 4.86 -6.90 -24.25
C LYS A 96 6.07 -7.30 -25.10
N ILE A 97 7.18 -7.71 -24.48
CA ILE A 97 8.37 -8.22 -25.22
C ILE A 97 8.01 -9.47 -26.04
N ARG A 98 7.11 -10.32 -25.53
CA ARG A 98 6.65 -11.51 -26.26
C ARG A 98 5.79 -11.16 -27.46
N ALA A 99 4.93 -10.15 -27.32
CA ALA A 99 4.07 -9.66 -28.40
C ALA A 99 4.90 -9.03 -29.53
N ASP A 100 5.90 -8.23 -29.17
CA ASP A 100 6.77 -7.54 -30.14
C ASP A 100 7.82 -8.48 -30.79
N CYS A 101 8.17 -9.59 -30.11
CA CYS A 101 9.15 -10.57 -30.57
C CYS A 101 8.63 -12.01 -30.37
N PRO A 102 7.76 -12.53 -31.22
CA PRO A 102 7.10 -13.83 -31.02
C PRO A 102 8.06 -15.02 -31.08
N SER A 103 9.13 -14.96 -31.86
CA SER A 103 10.11 -16.04 -31.99
C SER A 103 11.14 -16.06 -30.84
N LEU A 104 11.48 -17.25 -30.33
CA LEU A 104 12.52 -17.44 -29.31
C LEU A 104 13.88 -16.96 -29.83
N ILE A 105 14.19 -17.19 -31.10
CA ILE A 105 15.42 -16.77 -31.75
C ILE A 105 15.49 -15.24 -31.85
N GLN A 106 14.40 -14.59 -32.26
CA GLN A 106 14.29 -13.12 -32.30
C GLN A 106 14.47 -12.51 -30.91
N ARG A 107 13.89 -13.12 -29.86
CA ARG A 107 14.06 -12.68 -28.46
C ARG A 107 15.49 -12.79 -27.99
N SER A 108 16.15 -13.93 -28.28
CA SER A 108 17.54 -14.16 -27.92
C SER A 108 18.47 -13.19 -28.66
N LEU A 109 18.22 -12.97 -29.95
CA LEU A 109 18.99 -12.06 -30.78
C LEU A 109 18.76 -10.59 -30.38
N ALA A 110 17.51 -10.17 -30.13
CA ALA A 110 17.18 -8.83 -29.64
C ALA A 110 17.78 -8.56 -28.24
N TRP A 111 17.91 -9.62 -27.43
CA TRP A 111 18.55 -9.54 -26.13
C TRP A 111 20.08 -9.42 -26.27
N ALA A 112 20.70 -10.21 -27.15
CA ALA A 112 22.14 -10.20 -27.41
C ALA A 112 22.61 -8.90 -28.10
N LEU A 113 21.85 -8.38 -29.05
CA LEU A 113 22.18 -7.18 -29.81
C LEU A 113 21.98 -5.87 -29.07
N ARG A 114 21.53 -5.89 -27.81
CA ARG A 114 21.32 -4.70 -26.94
C ARG A 114 20.65 -3.51 -27.66
N ARG A 115 19.63 -3.79 -28.51
CA ARG A 115 18.92 -2.75 -29.25
C ARG A 115 18.45 -1.65 -28.29
N PRO A 116 18.68 -0.35 -28.61
CA PRO A 116 18.33 0.79 -27.73
C PRO A 116 16.86 0.81 -27.33
N GLU A 117 15.98 0.39 -28.23
CA GLU A 117 14.52 0.32 -28.03
C GLU A 117 14.13 -0.59 -26.88
N ASN A 118 14.90 -1.65 -26.60
CA ASN A 118 14.65 -2.60 -25.53
C ASN A 118 15.38 -2.22 -24.21
N ALA A 119 16.24 -1.21 -24.23
CA ALA A 119 17.05 -0.85 -23.06
C ALA A 119 16.18 -0.31 -21.91
N SER A 120 15.15 0.47 -22.22
CA SER A 120 14.23 1.02 -21.22
C SER A 120 13.41 -0.07 -20.54
N TRP A 121 12.93 -1.07 -21.29
CA TRP A 121 12.13 -2.19 -20.75
C TRP A 121 12.96 -3.15 -19.89
N ARG A 122 14.20 -3.44 -20.31
CA ARG A 122 15.15 -4.22 -19.48
C ARG A 122 15.46 -3.52 -18.17
N THR A 123 15.63 -2.21 -18.24
CA THR A 123 15.87 -1.37 -17.04
C THR A 123 14.66 -1.39 -16.14
N GLY A 124 13.44 -1.23 -16.67
CA GLY A 124 12.18 -1.35 -15.94
C GLY A 124 12.03 -2.71 -15.26
N LEU A 125 12.16 -3.80 -16.04
CA LEU A 125 12.07 -5.17 -15.53
C LEU A 125 13.09 -5.44 -14.39
N ARG A 126 14.34 -4.98 -14.57
CA ARG A 126 15.37 -5.12 -13.52
C ARG A 126 14.95 -4.36 -12.24
N GLY A 127 14.35 -3.18 -12.38
CA GLY A 127 13.83 -2.40 -11.27
C GLY A 127 12.76 -3.17 -10.49
N GLU A 128 11.72 -3.66 -11.19
CA GLU A 128 10.65 -4.44 -10.57
C GLU A 128 11.14 -5.72 -9.89
N LEU A 129 12.11 -6.42 -10.47
CA LEU A 129 12.72 -7.59 -9.85
C LEU A 129 13.48 -7.26 -8.55
N ILE A 130 14.14 -6.10 -8.48
CA ILE A 130 14.82 -5.64 -7.26
C ILE A 130 13.77 -5.32 -6.19
N VAL A 131 12.74 -4.54 -6.52
CA VAL A 131 11.65 -4.19 -5.59
C VAL A 131 10.94 -5.43 -5.09
N SER A 132 10.58 -6.36 -5.97
CA SER A 132 9.92 -7.62 -5.61
C SER A 132 10.72 -8.44 -4.58
N ARG A 133 12.05 -8.49 -4.70
CA ARG A 133 12.90 -9.18 -3.71
C ARG A 133 12.82 -8.53 -2.33
N GLU A 134 12.78 -7.20 -2.27
CA GLU A 134 12.60 -6.48 -0.99
C GLU A 134 11.21 -6.76 -0.41
N LEU A 135 10.15 -6.73 -1.24
CA LEU A 135 8.79 -7.03 -0.80
C LEU A 135 8.64 -8.48 -0.30
N THR A 136 9.34 -9.43 -0.92
CA THR A 136 9.33 -10.83 -0.48
C THR A 136 9.85 -10.99 0.96
N ARG A 137 10.80 -10.15 1.39
CA ARG A 137 11.33 -10.17 2.76
C ARG A 137 10.29 -9.75 3.80
N LEU A 138 9.30 -8.95 3.41
CA LEU A 138 8.23 -8.48 4.29
C LEU A 138 7.20 -9.59 4.61
N ARG A 139 7.16 -10.68 3.85
CA ARG A 139 6.19 -11.77 4.02
C ARG A 139 6.19 -12.36 5.44
N ARG A 140 7.37 -12.47 6.06
CA ARG A 140 7.53 -12.96 7.44
C ARG A 140 6.85 -12.08 8.51
N HIS A 141 6.47 -10.85 8.13
CA HIS A 141 5.78 -9.89 8.99
C HIS A 141 4.30 -9.73 8.62
N GLY A 142 3.70 -10.75 7.96
CA GLY A 142 2.28 -10.75 7.60
C GLY A 142 1.94 -9.95 6.34
N TRP A 143 2.95 -9.50 5.57
CA TRP A 143 2.73 -8.78 4.32
C TRP A 143 2.57 -9.73 3.14
N ARG A 144 1.71 -9.36 2.20
CA ARG A 144 1.48 -10.07 0.93
C ARG A 144 1.68 -9.10 -0.22
N ALA A 145 2.30 -9.56 -1.30
CA ALA A 145 2.54 -8.76 -2.49
C ALA A 145 1.92 -9.42 -3.72
N LEU A 146 1.27 -8.60 -4.55
CA LEU A 146 0.86 -8.93 -5.90
C LEU A 146 1.71 -8.11 -6.89
N HIS A 147 1.91 -8.64 -8.08
CA HIS A 147 2.81 -8.04 -9.06
C HIS A 147 2.15 -7.91 -10.43
N SER A 148 2.48 -6.84 -11.16
CA SER A 148 2.03 -6.59 -12.54
C SER A 148 0.52 -6.76 -12.71
N ILE A 149 -0.28 -6.03 -11.91
CA ILE A 149 -1.75 -6.10 -11.96
C ILE A 149 -2.24 -5.34 -13.19
N PRO A 150 -2.85 -6.00 -14.18
CA PRO A 150 -3.27 -5.33 -15.41
C PRO A 150 -4.51 -4.46 -15.17
N LEU A 151 -4.45 -3.20 -15.57
CA LEU A 151 -5.56 -2.26 -15.53
C LEU A 151 -6.12 -2.02 -16.94
N SER A 152 -5.24 -2.00 -17.95
CA SER A 152 -5.54 -1.91 -19.36
C SER A 152 -4.42 -2.58 -20.18
N PRO A 153 -4.54 -2.70 -21.51
CA PRO A 153 -3.46 -3.25 -22.36
C PRO A 153 -2.12 -2.51 -22.25
N THR A 154 -2.16 -1.25 -21.84
CA THR A 154 -0.97 -0.38 -21.76
C THR A 154 -0.64 0.10 -20.36
N TRP A 155 -1.41 -0.27 -19.36
CA TRP A 155 -1.27 0.22 -18.00
C TRP A 155 -1.47 -0.88 -16.97
N ASP A 156 -0.54 -1.04 -16.07
CA ASP A 156 -0.56 -1.98 -14.96
C ASP A 156 -0.06 -1.33 -13.67
N ILE A 157 -0.31 -1.96 -12.55
CA ILE A 157 0.27 -1.62 -11.25
C ILE A 157 1.49 -2.53 -11.07
N ASP A 158 2.67 -1.95 -10.88
CA ASP A 158 3.92 -2.71 -10.74
C ASP A 158 3.83 -3.70 -9.56
N HIS A 159 3.45 -3.18 -8.37
CA HIS A 159 3.24 -4.02 -7.18
C HIS A 159 2.15 -3.44 -6.28
N LEU A 160 1.38 -4.33 -5.66
CA LEU A 160 0.43 -4.02 -4.59
C LEU A 160 0.87 -4.76 -3.34
N LEU A 161 1.18 -4.03 -2.27
CA LEU A 161 1.60 -4.58 -0.98
C LEU A 161 0.46 -4.43 0.02
N ILE A 162 0.05 -5.54 0.65
CA ILE A 162 -1.08 -5.63 1.58
C ILE A 162 -0.58 -6.26 2.87
N GLY A 163 -0.87 -5.63 4.00
CA GLY A 163 -0.43 -6.16 5.28
C GLY A 163 -0.95 -5.39 6.49
N PRO A 164 -0.45 -5.72 7.69
CA PRO A 164 -0.96 -5.14 8.94
C PRO A 164 -0.88 -3.61 9.02
N GLY A 165 0.07 -3.01 8.29
CA GLY A 165 0.25 -1.56 8.20
C GLY A 165 -0.56 -0.89 7.08
N GLY A 166 -1.46 -1.62 6.39
CA GLY A 166 -2.34 -1.09 5.34
C GLY A 166 -2.05 -1.60 3.94
N VAL A 167 -2.53 -0.86 2.93
CA VAL A 167 -2.37 -1.17 1.51
C VAL A 167 -1.52 -0.10 0.83
N PHE A 168 -0.54 -0.54 0.04
CA PHE A 168 0.41 0.32 -0.67
C PHE A 168 0.43 -0.02 -2.16
N SER A 169 0.08 0.96 -3.01
CA SER A 169 0.28 0.88 -4.45
C SER A 169 1.69 1.37 -4.78
N ILE A 170 2.54 0.47 -5.24
CA ILE A 170 3.97 0.71 -5.41
C ILE A 170 4.29 0.81 -6.90
N ASN A 171 4.80 1.96 -7.30
CA ASN A 171 5.27 2.24 -8.64
C ASN A 171 6.81 2.32 -8.63
N THR A 172 7.46 1.52 -9.47
CA THR A 172 8.92 1.35 -9.50
C THR A 172 9.56 2.22 -10.58
N LYS A 173 10.59 2.97 -10.21
CA LYS A 173 11.37 3.80 -11.13
C LYS A 173 12.86 3.47 -11.02
N HIS A 174 13.42 2.88 -12.05
CA HIS A 174 14.82 2.48 -12.07
C HIS A 174 15.70 3.59 -12.68
N HIS A 175 16.32 4.38 -11.82
CA HIS A 175 17.22 5.49 -12.20
C HIS A 175 18.59 5.32 -11.53
N ARG A 176 19.23 4.18 -11.84
CA ARG A 176 20.54 3.85 -11.28
C ARG A 176 21.56 4.96 -11.54
N ASP A 177 22.30 5.31 -10.48
CA ASP A 177 23.39 6.29 -10.48
C ASP A 177 22.95 7.69 -10.96
N LYS A 178 21.65 8.02 -10.88
CA LYS A 178 21.09 9.32 -11.24
C LYS A 178 20.68 10.11 -10.00
N THR A 179 20.79 11.43 -10.08
CA THR A 179 20.17 12.31 -9.10
C THR A 179 18.67 12.44 -9.39
N VAL A 180 17.86 12.22 -8.38
CA VAL A 180 16.40 12.28 -8.46
C VAL A 180 15.89 13.34 -7.50
N TRP A 181 15.10 14.27 -8.01
CA TRP A 181 14.34 15.24 -7.24
C TRP A 181 12.85 14.96 -7.43
N VAL A 182 12.06 14.96 -6.35
CA VAL A 182 10.62 14.68 -6.38
C VAL A 182 9.86 15.81 -5.70
N GLY A 183 8.99 16.48 -6.46
CA GLY A 183 8.05 17.49 -5.96
C GLY A 183 6.61 16.97 -5.99
N ASP A 184 5.64 17.86 -5.74
CA ASP A 184 4.23 17.50 -5.59
C ASP A 184 3.60 16.90 -6.86
N HIS A 185 4.05 17.34 -8.03
CA HIS A 185 3.45 16.95 -9.31
C HIS A 185 4.41 16.23 -10.25
N VAL A 186 5.69 16.50 -10.14
CA VAL A 186 6.72 15.99 -11.04
C VAL A 186 7.96 15.51 -10.30
N ALA A 187 8.67 14.58 -10.93
CA ALA A 187 10.04 14.23 -10.56
C ALA A 187 10.99 14.64 -11.68
N ARG A 188 12.22 15.05 -11.34
CA ARG A 188 13.28 15.41 -12.27
C ARG A 188 14.47 14.48 -12.09
N ILE A 189 15.01 14.01 -13.21
CA ILE A 189 16.16 13.11 -13.24
C ILE A 189 17.33 13.87 -13.82
N ASN A 190 18.45 13.99 -13.07
CA ASN A 190 19.62 14.77 -13.44
C ASN A 190 19.27 16.18 -13.92
N HIS A 191 18.37 16.86 -13.19
CA HIS A 191 17.85 18.21 -13.52
C HIS A 191 17.12 18.32 -14.87
N GLY A 192 16.81 17.20 -15.52
CA GLY A 192 16.08 17.18 -16.79
C GLY A 192 14.60 17.52 -16.66
N GLU A 193 13.85 17.24 -17.72
CA GLU A 193 12.41 17.49 -17.80
C GLU A 193 11.61 16.83 -16.68
N GLY A 194 10.52 17.49 -16.28
CA GLY A 194 9.60 17.00 -15.26
C GLY A 194 8.82 15.77 -15.75
N ARG A 195 8.87 14.68 -15.00
CA ARG A 195 8.11 13.44 -15.24
C ARG A 195 6.95 13.35 -14.25
N PRO A 196 5.72 13.04 -14.68
CA PRO A 196 4.52 13.07 -13.83
C PRO A 196 4.41 11.88 -12.87
N TYR A 197 5.52 11.40 -12.30
CA TYR A 197 5.56 10.21 -11.45
C TYR A 197 4.64 10.31 -10.22
N PRO A 198 4.62 11.44 -9.45
CA PRO A 198 3.71 11.56 -8.31
C PRO A 198 2.24 11.51 -8.73
N ARG A 199 1.87 12.18 -9.84
CA ARG A 199 0.50 12.14 -10.38
C ARG A 199 0.10 10.72 -10.80
N SER A 200 0.99 10.00 -11.49
CA SER A 200 0.74 8.60 -11.90
C SER A 200 0.54 7.71 -10.68
N SER A 201 1.37 7.84 -9.65
CA SER A 201 1.27 7.04 -8.43
C SER A 201 -0.05 7.30 -7.67
N ARG A 202 -0.50 8.55 -7.58
CA ARG A 202 -1.83 8.90 -7.02
C ARG A 202 -2.97 8.25 -7.82
N ARG A 203 -2.89 8.33 -9.16
CA ARG A 203 -3.90 7.74 -10.05
C ARG A 203 -4.00 6.23 -9.86
N GLU A 204 -2.86 5.55 -9.79
CA GLU A 204 -2.81 4.10 -9.52
C GLU A 204 -3.44 3.75 -8.17
N ALA A 205 -3.05 4.46 -7.10
CA ALA A 205 -3.63 4.25 -5.77
C ALA A 205 -5.14 4.52 -5.74
N ALA A 206 -5.62 5.54 -6.45
CA ALA A 206 -7.05 5.85 -6.55
C ALA A 206 -7.83 4.72 -7.26
N VAL A 207 -7.26 4.11 -8.31
CA VAL A 207 -7.88 2.95 -8.98
C VAL A 207 -7.94 1.76 -8.04
N VAL A 208 -6.84 1.46 -7.33
CA VAL A 208 -6.83 0.38 -6.31
C VAL A 208 -7.90 0.63 -5.26
N LYS A 209 -7.96 1.86 -4.73
CA LYS A 209 -8.95 2.23 -3.72
C LYS A 209 -10.38 2.03 -4.23
N LYS A 210 -10.68 2.49 -5.45
CA LYS A 210 -12.00 2.30 -6.09
C LYS A 210 -12.40 0.82 -6.17
N VAL A 211 -11.45 -0.07 -6.54
CA VAL A 211 -11.69 -1.51 -6.59
C VAL A 211 -11.95 -2.07 -5.20
N LEU A 212 -11.11 -1.74 -4.23
CA LEU A 212 -11.22 -2.26 -2.87
C LEU A 212 -12.47 -1.74 -2.16
N ASP A 213 -12.85 -0.47 -2.32
CA ASP A 213 -14.08 0.11 -1.75
C ASP A 213 -15.34 -0.56 -2.33
N ARG A 214 -15.31 -0.98 -3.61
CA ARG A 214 -16.44 -1.69 -4.25
C ARG A 214 -16.57 -3.13 -3.76
N GLU A 215 -15.46 -3.82 -3.55
CA GLU A 215 -15.43 -5.26 -3.33
C GLU A 215 -15.29 -5.65 -1.86
N CYS A 216 -14.69 -4.79 -1.03
CA CYS A 216 -14.56 -4.99 0.42
C CYS A 216 -15.75 -4.38 1.16
N ARG A 217 -16.16 -5.02 2.26
CA ARG A 217 -17.27 -4.53 3.11
C ARG A 217 -16.84 -3.44 4.11
N PHE A 218 -15.61 -3.01 4.06
CA PHE A 218 -15.01 -1.98 4.90
C PHE A 218 -14.16 -1.05 4.05
N ALA A 219 -13.98 0.19 4.52
CA ALA A 219 -13.16 1.16 3.83
C ALA A 219 -11.68 0.78 3.89
N VAL A 220 -11.01 0.84 2.74
CA VAL A 220 -9.58 0.53 2.62
C VAL A 220 -8.85 1.76 2.10
N GLU A 221 -7.95 2.30 2.90
CA GLU A 221 -7.06 3.37 2.44
C GLU A 221 -5.88 2.77 1.68
N VAL A 222 -5.56 3.40 0.54
CA VAL A 222 -4.46 2.96 -0.33
C VAL A 222 -3.42 4.06 -0.42
N ASN A 223 -2.21 3.74 0.00
CA ASN A 223 -1.10 4.68 0.05
C ASN A 223 -0.23 4.56 -1.21
N PRO A 224 -0.08 5.63 -1.99
CA PRO A 224 0.82 5.62 -3.15
C PRO A 224 2.28 5.68 -2.72
N VAL A 225 3.10 4.81 -3.32
CA VAL A 225 4.54 4.74 -3.07
C VAL A 225 5.31 4.78 -4.38
N LEU A 226 6.24 5.72 -4.49
CA LEU A 226 7.23 5.78 -5.56
C LEU A 226 8.55 5.18 -5.05
N VAL A 227 8.99 4.09 -5.66
CA VAL A 227 10.25 3.44 -5.31
C VAL A 227 11.28 3.72 -6.37
N PHE A 228 12.32 4.46 -6.01
CA PHE A 228 13.47 4.70 -6.86
C PHE A 228 14.56 3.65 -6.61
N VAL A 229 14.93 2.94 -7.68
CA VAL A 229 15.92 1.86 -7.59
C VAL A 229 17.31 2.40 -7.85
N LYS A 230 18.18 2.28 -6.82
CA LYS A 230 19.60 2.66 -6.85
C LYS A 230 19.88 4.07 -7.40
N PRO A 231 19.18 5.12 -6.98
CA PRO A 231 19.57 6.47 -7.35
C PRO A 231 20.91 6.82 -6.68
N ALA A 232 21.68 7.73 -7.28
CA ALA A 232 22.86 8.31 -6.62
C ALA A 232 22.45 9.22 -5.46
N LYS A 233 21.35 9.97 -5.64
CA LYS A 233 20.77 10.85 -4.63
C LYS A 233 19.26 10.95 -4.87
N LEU A 234 18.48 10.84 -3.79
CA LEU A 234 17.04 11.10 -3.80
C LEU A 234 16.74 12.31 -2.90
N THR A 235 16.14 13.34 -3.47
CA THR A 235 15.67 14.52 -2.74
C THR A 235 14.17 14.63 -2.90
N VAL A 236 13.44 14.64 -1.80
CA VAL A 236 11.97 14.72 -1.78
C VAL A 236 11.57 16.07 -1.17
N GLN A 237 10.67 16.79 -1.82
CA GLN A 237 10.14 18.05 -1.30
C GLN A 237 9.30 17.81 -0.06
N PRO A 238 9.46 18.62 1.01
CA PRO A 238 8.68 18.49 2.25
C PRO A 238 7.17 18.68 2.05
N SER A 239 6.74 19.37 0.97
CA SER A 239 5.33 19.56 0.61
C SER A 239 4.66 18.27 0.12
N LEU A 240 5.43 17.32 -0.43
CA LEU A 240 4.92 16.03 -0.89
C LEU A 240 4.59 15.12 0.32
N ARG A 241 3.34 15.14 0.78
CA ARG A 241 2.89 14.40 1.97
C ARG A 241 2.04 13.18 1.67
N ASP A 242 1.40 13.15 0.52
CA ASP A 242 0.42 12.14 0.11
C ASP A 242 1.00 11.04 -0.79
N VAL A 243 2.26 11.17 -1.23
CA VAL A 243 3.00 10.14 -1.96
C VAL A 243 4.31 9.87 -1.24
N ARG A 244 4.54 8.64 -0.83
CA ARG A 244 5.80 8.24 -0.21
C ARG A 244 6.83 7.97 -1.29
N ALA A 245 7.81 8.84 -1.47
CA ALA A 245 8.92 8.66 -2.40
C ALA A 245 10.16 8.16 -1.63
N ILE A 246 10.61 6.95 -1.93
CA ILE A 246 11.69 6.26 -1.18
C ILE A 246 12.65 5.52 -2.12
N GLU A 247 13.83 5.19 -1.61
CA GLU A 247 14.73 4.25 -2.26
C GLU A 247 14.30 2.79 -2.01
N ASN A 248 14.65 1.87 -2.92
CA ASN A 248 14.29 0.45 -2.78
C ASN A 248 14.73 -0.17 -1.44
N ARG A 249 15.89 0.20 -0.90
CA ARG A 249 16.38 -0.28 0.39
C ARG A 249 15.54 0.19 1.58
N GLN A 250 14.81 1.30 1.43
CA GLN A 250 13.92 1.84 2.46
C GLN A 250 12.56 1.13 2.51
N LEU A 251 12.26 0.20 1.59
CA LEU A 251 11.04 -0.63 1.67
C LEU A 251 10.97 -1.43 2.98
N ALA A 252 12.11 -1.77 3.58
CA ALA A 252 12.16 -2.42 4.88
C ALA A 252 11.49 -1.61 6.00
N THR A 253 11.38 -0.27 5.85
CA THR A 253 10.70 0.60 6.83
C THR A 253 9.18 0.37 6.89
N LEU A 254 8.61 -0.33 5.92
CA LEU A 254 7.20 -0.75 5.94
C LEU A 254 6.97 -1.97 6.84
N SER A 255 8.03 -2.76 7.10
CA SER A 255 7.94 -4.02 7.84
C SER A 255 7.30 -3.89 9.23
N PRO A 256 7.66 -2.90 10.08
CA PRO A 256 7.10 -2.76 11.43
C PRO A 256 5.73 -2.09 11.47
N LEU A 257 5.19 -1.62 10.36
CA LEU A 257 3.89 -0.97 10.34
C LEU A 257 2.78 -1.98 10.65
N THR A 258 1.96 -1.66 11.64
CA THR A 258 0.85 -2.51 12.12
C THR A 258 -0.35 -1.65 12.54
N GLY A 259 -1.47 -2.30 12.90
CA GLY A 259 -2.62 -1.62 13.51
C GLY A 259 -3.58 -0.94 12.52
N VAL A 260 -3.36 -1.07 11.20
CA VAL A 260 -4.25 -0.53 10.17
C VAL A 260 -5.26 -1.57 9.70
N LEU A 261 -4.81 -2.80 9.44
CA LEU A 261 -5.66 -3.92 9.04
C LEU A 261 -5.48 -5.10 10.01
N SER A 262 -6.57 -5.74 10.40
CA SER A 262 -6.51 -7.01 11.11
C SER A 262 -6.05 -8.14 10.15
N PRO A 263 -5.62 -9.30 10.68
CA PRO A 263 -5.26 -10.46 9.83
C PRO A 263 -6.39 -10.86 8.87
N GLU A 264 -7.64 -10.84 9.34
CA GLU A 264 -8.82 -11.18 8.54
C GLU A 264 -9.08 -10.13 7.46
N GLN A 265 -8.84 -8.86 7.75
CA GLN A 265 -8.94 -7.77 6.78
C GLN A 265 -7.83 -7.87 5.72
N VAL A 266 -6.62 -8.23 6.12
CA VAL A 266 -5.50 -8.50 5.18
C VAL A 266 -5.88 -9.64 4.25
N ASP A 267 -6.46 -10.73 4.76
CA ASP A 267 -6.90 -11.87 3.97
C ASP A 267 -8.03 -11.49 3.01
N ALA A 268 -9.00 -10.71 3.46
CA ALA A 268 -10.13 -10.25 2.64
C ALA A 268 -9.65 -9.32 1.52
N VAL A 269 -8.82 -8.33 1.81
CA VAL A 269 -8.23 -7.42 0.81
C VAL A 269 -7.39 -8.20 -0.20
N TYR A 270 -6.57 -9.12 0.27
CA TYR A 270 -5.74 -9.95 -0.60
C TYR A 270 -6.58 -10.87 -1.51
N ALA A 271 -7.65 -11.47 -1.00
CA ALA A 271 -8.56 -12.31 -1.77
C ALA A 271 -9.26 -11.52 -2.89
N VAL A 272 -9.67 -10.29 -2.63
CA VAL A 272 -10.21 -9.36 -3.62
C VAL A 272 -9.15 -8.97 -4.64
N ALA A 273 -8.00 -8.52 -4.18
CA ALA A 273 -6.96 -7.95 -5.05
C ALA A 273 -6.32 -8.98 -5.98
N ARG A 274 -6.26 -10.28 -5.57
CA ARG A 274 -5.71 -11.34 -6.41
C ARG A 274 -6.64 -11.83 -7.51
N ASP A 275 -7.93 -11.55 -7.42
CA ASP A 275 -8.91 -11.95 -8.43
C ASP A 275 -8.93 -10.91 -9.57
N GLN A 276 -8.50 -11.31 -10.76
CA GLN A 276 -8.46 -10.43 -11.93
C GLN A 276 -9.84 -9.84 -12.28
N ARG A 277 -10.92 -10.55 -11.97
CA ARG A 277 -12.29 -10.10 -12.25
C ARG A 277 -12.67 -8.86 -11.43
N SER A 278 -12.08 -8.71 -10.22
CA SER A 278 -12.26 -7.51 -9.39
C SER A 278 -11.77 -6.23 -10.07
N TRP A 279 -10.88 -6.32 -11.05
CA TRP A 279 -10.31 -5.17 -11.76
C TRP A 279 -11.05 -4.79 -13.03
N THR A 280 -12.08 -5.54 -13.42
CA THR A 280 -12.89 -5.24 -14.60
C THR A 280 -13.64 -3.91 -14.41
N GLY A 281 -13.50 -2.99 -15.38
CA GLY A 281 -14.11 -1.65 -15.31
C GLY A 281 -13.51 -0.74 -14.22
N ALA A 282 -12.29 -0.99 -13.79
CA ALA A 282 -11.63 -0.18 -12.76
C ALA A 282 -11.17 1.19 -13.29
N VAL A 283 -10.87 1.29 -14.58
CA VAL A 283 -10.34 2.50 -15.27
C VAL A 283 -11.45 3.20 -16.00
#